data_a8791d295988747c139d81acd07bf871
#
_entry.id   a8791d295988747c139d81acd07bf871
#
_cell.length_a   1.000
_cell.length_b   1.000
_cell.length_c   1.000
_cell.angle_alpha   90.00
_cell.angle_beta   90.00
_cell.angle_gamma   90.00
#
_symmetry.space_group_name_H-M   'P 1'
#
loop_
_entity.id
_entity.type
_entity.pdbx_description
1 polymer ?
#
loop_
_entity_poly.entity_id
_entity_poly.type
_entity_poly.pdbx_seq_one_letter_code
_entity_poly.pdbx_strand_id
1 'polypeptide(L)'
;MASRLLRPLLFLYSLYAMILFIVLMLMVFPFVIIASFLGRIRGGNLIFRICSVWADLWFPLIFIRHKKIYEVPHDKSRQYIFVTNHISYLDAAMLPVAYRQPVRALGKIELSRVPIFGFIYRNAIVTVDRSSPANRARSMQIMQSVIARGISVLVFPEGTFNLTGQPLKDFYDGAFRLAIETKTPVKPVLFLDSFSRMHYSGLFRMTPGRSRIVYLDEIPVDGLTADDVPALRNKVASAMAARLRAYKAAWITE
;
A
#
# COMPACT_ATOMS: atom_id res chain seq x y z
N MET A 1 21.87 8.64 14.86
CA MET A 1 22.92 8.47 13.81
C MET A 1 23.55 7.10 13.95
N ALA A 2 23.43 6.18 12.97
CA ALA A 2 24.23 4.95 12.99
C ALA A 2 25.70 5.34 12.91
N SER A 3 26.55 4.79 13.79
CA SER A 3 27.99 5.03 13.74
C SER A 3 28.55 4.68 12.35
N ARG A 4 29.64 5.30 11.93
CA ARG A 4 30.29 4.99 10.61
C ARG A 4 30.56 3.50 10.43
N LEU A 5 30.76 2.74 11.52
CA LEU A 5 30.97 1.29 11.55
C LEU A 5 29.72 0.47 11.23
N LEU A 6 28.49 0.99 11.48
CA LEU A 6 27.25 0.27 11.18
C LEU A 6 26.83 0.37 9.71
N ARG A 7 27.31 1.36 8.97
CA ARG A 7 26.94 1.55 7.55
C ARG A 7 27.25 0.34 6.66
N PRO A 8 28.47 -0.25 6.68
CA PRO A 8 28.74 -1.42 5.85
C PRO A 8 27.91 -2.64 6.25
N LEU A 9 27.63 -2.84 7.54
CA LEU A 9 26.76 -3.93 8.00
C LEU A 9 25.32 -3.76 7.50
N LEU A 10 24.77 -2.54 7.56
CA LEU A 10 23.43 -2.25 7.04
C LEU A 10 23.38 -2.38 5.51
N PHE A 11 24.46 -2.06 4.82
CA PHE A 11 24.55 -2.29 3.37
C PHE A 11 24.53 -3.79 3.04
N LEU A 12 25.33 -4.60 3.73
CA LEU A 12 25.35 -6.06 3.55
C LEU A 12 24.00 -6.68 3.90
N TYR A 13 23.37 -6.22 4.98
CA TYR A 13 22.01 -6.64 5.33
C TYR A 13 20.99 -6.27 4.23
N SER A 14 21.08 -5.05 3.69
CA SER A 14 20.20 -4.63 2.60
C SER A 14 20.41 -5.44 1.34
N LEU A 15 21.67 -5.76 1.01
CA LEU A 15 22.02 -6.62 -0.12
C LEU A 15 21.44 -8.03 0.07
N TYR A 16 21.62 -8.62 1.26
CA TYR A 16 20.98 -9.90 1.62
C TYR A 16 19.47 -9.85 1.44
N ALA A 17 18.81 -8.81 1.96
CA ALA A 17 17.38 -8.65 1.87
C ALA A 17 16.91 -8.54 0.40
N MET A 18 17.64 -7.82 -0.45
CA MET A 18 17.34 -7.67 -1.87
C MET A 18 17.57 -8.95 -2.66
N ILE A 19 18.65 -9.68 -2.39
CA ILE A 19 18.90 -10.99 -3.02
C ILE A 19 17.74 -11.94 -2.68
N LEU A 20 17.38 -12.01 -1.41
CA LEU A 20 16.29 -12.86 -0.96
C LEU A 20 14.94 -12.45 -1.55
N PHE A 21 14.69 -11.13 -1.70
CA PHE A 21 13.52 -10.60 -2.41
C PHE A 21 13.43 -11.17 -3.83
N ILE A 22 14.54 -11.10 -4.57
CA ILE A 22 14.60 -11.55 -5.97
C ILE A 22 14.45 -13.09 -6.04
N VAL A 23 15.17 -13.83 -5.20
CA VAL A 23 15.09 -15.31 -5.20
C VAL A 23 13.67 -15.78 -4.92
N LEU A 24 13.03 -15.28 -3.86
CA LEU A 24 11.65 -15.64 -3.54
C LEU A 24 10.66 -15.17 -4.61
N MET A 25 10.89 -14.01 -5.23
CA MET A 25 10.07 -13.54 -6.35
C MET A 25 10.17 -14.49 -7.55
N LEU A 26 11.38 -14.95 -7.88
CA LEU A 26 11.58 -15.93 -8.95
C LEU A 26 10.93 -17.27 -8.65
N MET A 27 10.96 -17.71 -7.39
CA MET A 27 10.30 -18.96 -6.95
C MET A 27 8.78 -18.91 -7.11
N VAL A 28 8.15 -17.77 -6.80
CA VAL A 28 6.70 -17.63 -6.93
C VAL A 28 6.26 -17.29 -8.36
N PHE A 29 7.14 -16.83 -9.23
CA PHE A 29 6.83 -16.33 -10.55
C PHE A 29 6.14 -17.36 -11.47
N PRO A 30 6.53 -18.65 -11.54
CA PRO A 30 5.81 -19.66 -12.32
C PRO A 30 4.33 -19.78 -11.92
N PHE A 31 4.04 -19.73 -10.62
CA PHE A 31 2.67 -19.78 -10.10
C PHE A 31 1.86 -18.53 -10.49
N VAL A 32 2.53 -17.36 -10.54
CA VAL A 32 1.90 -16.13 -11.03
C VAL A 32 1.55 -16.22 -12.51
N ILE A 33 2.43 -16.82 -13.35
CA ILE A 33 2.14 -17.05 -14.77
C ILE A 33 0.89 -17.94 -14.90
N ILE A 34 0.85 -19.08 -14.21
CA ILE A 34 -0.30 -19.99 -14.24
C ILE A 34 -1.58 -19.27 -13.77
N ALA A 35 -1.51 -18.53 -12.67
CA ALA A 35 -2.65 -17.79 -12.16
C ALA A 35 -3.15 -16.71 -13.13
N SER A 36 -2.29 -16.12 -13.95
CA SER A 36 -2.66 -15.07 -14.89
C SER A 36 -3.63 -15.56 -15.99
N PHE A 37 -3.61 -16.84 -16.33
CA PHE A 37 -4.55 -17.44 -17.29
C PHE A 37 -6.00 -17.47 -16.77
N LEU A 38 -6.22 -17.33 -15.45
CA LEU A 38 -7.56 -17.24 -14.84
C LEU A 38 -8.20 -15.85 -14.99
N GLY A 39 -7.56 -14.94 -15.73
CA GLY A 39 -8.04 -13.60 -16.03
C GLY A 39 -7.85 -12.61 -14.87
N ARG A 40 -8.26 -11.34 -15.11
CA ARG A 40 -7.94 -10.22 -14.22
C ARG A 40 -8.58 -10.31 -12.82
N ILE A 41 -9.72 -10.94 -12.67
CA ILE A 41 -10.42 -11.01 -11.39
C ILE A 41 -9.95 -12.21 -10.58
N ARG A 42 -10.25 -13.43 -11.04
CA ARG A 42 -9.87 -14.66 -10.33
C ARG A 42 -8.35 -14.80 -10.26
N GLY A 43 -7.66 -14.65 -11.40
CA GLY A 43 -6.21 -14.70 -11.48
C GLY A 43 -5.55 -13.62 -10.63
N GLY A 44 -6.01 -12.37 -10.72
CA GLY A 44 -5.47 -11.29 -9.91
C GLY A 44 -5.66 -11.50 -8.39
N ASN A 45 -6.78 -12.10 -7.95
CA ASN A 45 -6.96 -12.45 -6.53
C ASN A 45 -6.01 -13.57 -6.10
N LEU A 46 -5.79 -14.57 -6.98
CA LEU A 46 -4.84 -15.64 -6.71
C LEU A 46 -3.40 -15.11 -6.67
N ILE A 47 -3.03 -14.25 -7.62
CA ILE A 47 -1.71 -13.59 -7.66
C ILE A 47 -1.49 -12.79 -6.36
N PHE A 48 -2.49 -12.04 -5.88
CA PHE A 48 -2.36 -11.31 -4.64
C PHE A 48 -2.14 -12.25 -3.43
N ARG A 49 -2.78 -13.42 -3.40
CA ARG A 49 -2.53 -14.47 -2.39
C ARG A 49 -1.11 -15.05 -2.51
N ILE A 50 -0.61 -15.29 -3.72
CA ILE A 50 0.77 -15.73 -3.97
C ILE A 50 1.76 -14.67 -3.44
N CYS A 51 1.50 -13.39 -3.71
CA CYS A 51 2.29 -12.30 -3.15
C CYS A 51 2.21 -12.27 -1.61
N SER A 52 1.08 -12.69 -1.01
CA SER A 52 0.97 -12.78 0.45
C SER A 52 1.86 -13.88 1.02
N VAL A 53 1.92 -15.05 0.37
CA VAL A 53 2.85 -16.14 0.76
C VAL A 53 4.30 -15.67 0.60
N TRP A 54 4.63 -15.03 -0.51
CA TRP A 54 5.94 -14.44 -0.73
C TRP A 54 6.34 -13.46 0.40
N ALA A 55 5.44 -12.58 0.78
CA ALA A 55 5.70 -11.59 1.82
C ALA A 55 5.82 -12.24 3.22
N ASP A 56 5.00 -13.27 3.50
CA ASP A 56 5.05 -14.03 4.76
C ASP A 56 6.36 -14.82 4.94
N LEU A 57 7.03 -15.13 3.84
CA LEU A 57 8.37 -15.74 3.85
C LEU A 57 9.45 -14.67 3.92
N TRP A 58 9.38 -13.64 3.06
CA TRP A 58 10.45 -12.64 2.93
C TRP A 58 10.67 -11.83 4.20
N PHE A 59 9.61 -11.26 4.78
CA PHE A 59 9.74 -10.37 5.93
C PHE A 59 10.35 -11.03 7.19
N PRO A 60 9.92 -12.23 7.62
CA PRO A 60 10.58 -12.90 8.75
C PRO A 60 12.03 -13.27 8.47
N LEU A 61 12.35 -13.72 7.24
CA LEU A 61 13.71 -14.07 6.86
C LEU A 61 14.68 -12.86 6.87
N ILE A 62 14.17 -11.66 6.63
CA ILE A 62 14.92 -10.43 6.78
C ILE A 62 14.73 -9.77 8.16
N PHE A 63 14.26 -10.51 9.15
CA PHE A 63 14.06 -10.05 10.54
C PHE A 63 13.16 -8.80 10.67
N ILE A 64 12.21 -8.59 9.75
CA ILE A 64 11.15 -7.60 9.89
C ILE A 64 9.87 -8.29 10.37
N ARG A 65 9.42 -7.95 11.58
CA ARG A 65 8.25 -8.55 12.23
C ARG A 65 7.07 -7.58 12.21
N HIS A 66 6.01 -7.94 11.50
CA HIS A 66 4.79 -7.13 11.45
C HIS A 66 3.92 -7.32 12.70
N LYS A 67 3.45 -6.21 13.26
CA LYS A 67 2.40 -6.19 14.29
C LYS A 67 1.20 -5.44 13.75
N LYS A 68 0.07 -6.15 13.56
CA LYS A 68 -1.23 -5.56 13.22
C LYS A 68 -1.94 -5.11 14.47
N ILE A 69 -2.41 -3.87 14.46
CA ILE A 69 -3.16 -3.23 15.53
C ILE A 69 -4.50 -2.82 14.93
N TYR A 70 -5.57 -3.35 15.48
CA TYR A 70 -6.93 -3.02 15.10
C TYR A 70 -7.53 -2.15 16.21
N GLU A 71 -7.77 -0.85 15.92
CA GLU A 71 -8.42 0.04 16.91
C GLU A 71 -9.90 -0.31 17.09
N VAL A 72 -10.50 -0.87 16.02
CA VAL A 72 -11.84 -1.44 16.01
C VAL A 72 -11.80 -2.78 15.27
N PRO A 73 -12.75 -3.71 15.51
CA PRO A 73 -12.84 -4.96 14.75
C PRO A 73 -12.84 -4.71 13.24
N HIS A 74 -12.05 -5.47 12.49
CA HIS A 74 -11.95 -5.37 11.05
C HIS A 74 -12.67 -6.52 10.37
N ASP A 75 -13.72 -6.21 9.64
CA ASP A 75 -14.47 -7.17 8.84
C ASP A 75 -13.80 -7.35 7.47
N LYS A 76 -13.17 -8.51 7.26
CA LYS A 76 -12.50 -8.87 5.99
C LYS A 76 -13.49 -9.27 4.90
N SER A 77 -14.74 -9.53 5.21
CA SER A 77 -15.78 -9.84 4.24
C SER A 77 -16.35 -8.58 3.58
N ARG A 78 -16.22 -7.44 4.25
CA ARG A 78 -16.71 -6.15 3.80
C ARG A 78 -15.73 -5.49 2.83
N GLN A 79 -16.28 -4.74 1.91
CA GLN A 79 -15.55 -3.98 0.89
C GLN A 79 -15.22 -2.58 1.39
N TYR A 80 -14.01 -2.09 1.07
CA TYR A 80 -13.51 -0.79 1.50
C TYR A 80 -12.75 -0.06 0.39
N ILE A 81 -12.74 1.27 0.48
CA ILE A 81 -11.67 2.09 -0.08
C ILE A 81 -10.61 2.25 1.01
N PHE A 82 -9.54 1.47 0.93
CA PHE A 82 -8.42 1.61 1.84
C PHE A 82 -7.60 2.85 1.49
N VAL A 83 -7.31 3.66 2.48
CA VAL A 83 -6.46 4.85 2.38
C VAL A 83 -5.26 4.66 3.30
N THR A 84 -4.05 4.74 2.75
CA THR A 84 -2.80 4.45 3.49
C THR A 84 -1.77 5.54 3.24
N ASN A 85 -1.01 5.93 4.27
CA ASN A 85 0.12 6.85 4.14
C ASN A 85 1.27 6.22 3.33
N HIS A 86 2.07 7.05 2.65
CA HIS A 86 3.14 6.61 1.77
C HIS A 86 4.48 7.29 2.08
N ILE A 87 5.44 6.54 2.61
CA ILE A 87 6.71 7.09 3.10
C ILE A 87 7.95 6.28 2.67
N SER A 88 7.76 5.08 2.12
CA SER A 88 8.86 4.16 1.82
C SER A 88 8.54 3.26 0.62
N TYR A 89 9.57 2.81 -0.09
CA TYR A 89 9.43 1.72 -1.08
C TYR A 89 8.91 0.43 -0.45
N LEU A 90 9.18 0.22 0.85
CA LEU A 90 8.71 -0.95 1.59
C LEU A 90 7.18 -1.01 1.68
N ASP A 91 6.49 0.14 1.61
CA ASP A 91 5.03 0.18 1.68
C ASP A 91 4.37 -0.71 0.63
N ALA A 92 4.94 -0.77 -0.59
CA ALA A 92 4.42 -1.63 -1.65
C ALA A 92 4.54 -3.13 -1.31
N ALA A 93 5.67 -3.54 -0.72
CA ALA A 93 5.89 -4.91 -0.28
C ALA A 93 5.04 -5.29 0.95
N MET A 94 4.63 -4.30 1.75
CA MET A 94 3.76 -4.49 2.91
C MET A 94 2.29 -4.73 2.53
N LEU A 95 1.84 -4.36 1.33
CA LEU A 95 0.44 -4.49 0.93
C LEU A 95 -0.11 -5.93 1.10
N PRO A 96 0.57 -6.98 0.60
CA PRO A 96 0.07 -8.34 0.76
C PRO A 96 0.12 -8.85 2.21
N VAL A 97 0.92 -8.24 3.09
CA VAL A 97 0.88 -8.51 4.53
C VAL A 97 -0.30 -7.78 5.17
N ALA A 98 -0.48 -6.50 4.86
CA ALA A 98 -1.52 -5.68 5.46
C ALA A 98 -2.91 -6.19 5.08
N TYR A 99 -3.17 -6.41 3.80
CA TYR A 99 -4.52 -6.67 3.30
C TYR A 99 -4.70 -8.16 2.99
N ARG A 100 -5.55 -8.85 3.77
CA ARG A 100 -5.82 -10.29 3.65
C ARG A 100 -7.20 -10.58 3.06
N GLN A 101 -7.70 -9.67 2.24
CA GLN A 101 -8.95 -9.77 1.51
C GLN A 101 -8.70 -9.40 0.03
N PRO A 102 -9.63 -9.66 -0.90
CA PRO A 102 -9.49 -9.19 -2.27
C PRO A 102 -9.34 -7.68 -2.34
N VAL A 103 -8.18 -7.22 -2.82
CA VAL A 103 -7.84 -5.80 -2.94
C VAL A 103 -7.06 -5.53 -4.23
N ARG A 104 -7.25 -4.36 -4.80
CA ARG A 104 -6.43 -3.82 -5.88
C ARG A 104 -5.85 -2.48 -5.45
N ALA A 105 -4.54 -2.41 -5.37
CA ALA A 105 -3.86 -1.15 -5.15
C ALA A 105 -3.80 -0.33 -6.44
N LEU A 106 -3.77 1.00 -6.30
CA LEU A 106 -3.42 1.92 -7.37
C LEU A 106 -1.91 2.09 -7.43
N GLY A 107 -1.35 1.94 -8.62
CA GLY A 107 0.08 2.08 -8.77
C GLY A 107 0.51 2.73 -10.09
N LYS A 108 1.73 3.27 -10.13
CA LYS A 108 2.29 3.96 -11.28
C LYS A 108 2.52 3.01 -12.45
N ILE A 109 2.17 3.44 -13.66
CA ILE A 109 2.30 2.62 -14.87
C ILE A 109 3.77 2.28 -15.19
N GLU A 110 4.72 3.14 -14.83
CA GLU A 110 6.14 2.94 -15.09
C GLU A 110 6.69 1.66 -14.45
N LEU A 111 6.20 1.29 -13.27
CA LEU A 111 6.59 0.06 -12.58
C LEU A 111 6.16 -1.21 -13.32
N SER A 112 5.18 -1.11 -14.20
CA SER A 112 4.74 -2.22 -15.05
C SER A 112 5.76 -2.64 -16.12
N ARG A 113 6.80 -1.82 -16.36
CA ARG A 113 7.85 -2.05 -17.34
C ARG A 113 9.05 -2.82 -16.78
N VAL A 114 9.15 -2.96 -15.44
CA VAL A 114 10.25 -3.70 -14.80
C VAL A 114 10.12 -5.19 -15.14
N PRO A 115 11.17 -5.85 -15.66
CA PRO A 115 11.11 -7.27 -15.98
C PRO A 115 10.66 -8.11 -14.78
N ILE A 116 9.89 -9.17 -15.01
CA ILE A 116 9.31 -10.09 -13.99
C ILE A 116 8.38 -9.36 -13.00
N PHE A 117 8.91 -8.40 -12.23
CA PHE A 117 8.13 -7.61 -11.29
C PHE A 117 6.94 -6.91 -11.97
N GLY A 118 7.16 -6.32 -13.14
CA GLY A 118 6.11 -5.64 -13.90
C GLY A 118 5.00 -6.60 -14.38
N PHE A 119 5.31 -7.87 -14.61
CA PHE A 119 4.30 -8.87 -14.92
C PHE A 119 3.40 -9.14 -13.71
N ILE A 120 3.99 -9.39 -12.53
CA ILE A 120 3.25 -9.55 -11.27
C ILE A 120 2.40 -8.29 -11.00
N TYR A 121 3.03 -7.14 -11.12
CA TYR A 121 2.44 -5.83 -10.85
C TYR A 121 1.20 -5.56 -11.71
N ARG A 122 1.27 -5.75 -13.05
CA ARG A 122 0.13 -5.54 -13.96
C ARG A 122 -1.07 -6.42 -13.66
N ASN A 123 -0.83 -7.61 -13.11
CA ASN A 123 -1.89 -8.58 -12.80
C ASN A 123 -2.47 -8.41 -11.39
N ALA A 124 -1.69 -7.84 -10.45
CA ALA A 124 -2.11 -7.65 -9.06
C ALA A 124 -2.66 -6.25 -8.76
N ILE A 125 -2.36 -5.24 -9.59
CA ILE A 125 -2.60 -3.82 -9.31
C ILE A 125 -3.35 -3.16 -10.47
N VAL A 126 -4.11 -2.10 -10.18
CA VAL A 126 -4.63 -1.17 -11.18
C VAL A 126 -3.56 -0.14 -11.50
N THR A 127 -3.00 -0.23 -12.70
CA THR A 127 -2.00 0.75 -13.15
C THR A 127 -2.67 2.05 -13.57
N VAL A 128 -2.12 3.17 -13.09
CA VAL A 128 -2.62 4.51 -13.39
C VAL A 128 -1.58 5.27 -14.18
N ASP A 129 -1.99 5.73 -15.34
CA ASP A 129 -1.31 6.78 -16.06
C ASP A 129 -1.95 8.13 -15.68
N ARG A 130 -1.16 9.01 -15.09
CA ARG A 130 -1.60 10.33 -14.62
C ARG A 130 -1.27 11.46 -15.60
N SER A 131 -0.74 11.13 -16.76
CA SER A 131 -0.24 12.10 -17.75
C SER A 131 -1.36 12.98 -18.33
N SER A 132 -2.60 12.50 -18.37
CA SER A 132 -3.73 13.24 -18.92
C SER A 132 -5.00 13.14 -18.08
N PRO A 133 -5.94 14.11 -18.20
CA PRO A 133 -7.27 14.01 -17.58
C PRO A 133 -8.04 12.76 -18.04
N ALA A 134 -7.96 12.39 -19.33
CA ALA A 134 -8.61 11.22 -19.89
C ALA A 134 -8.11 9.92 -19.25
N ASN A 135 -6.80 9.79 -19.04
CA ASN A 135 -6.21 8.63 -18.38
C ASN A 135 -6.59 8.54 -16.91
N ARG A 136 -6.73 9.68 -16.22
CA ARG A 136 -7.25 9.72 -14.84
C ARG A 136 -8.72 9.26 -14.77
N ALA A 137 -9.57 9.74 -15.70
CA ALA A 137 -10.96 9.31 -15.78
C ALA A 137 -11.08 7.80 -16.08
N ARG A 138 -10.29 7.26 -17.01
CA ARG A 138 -10.23 5.83 -17.30
C ARG A 138 -9.82 5.01 -16.09
N SER A 139 -8.85 5.46 -15.32
CA SER A 139 -8.43 4.79 -14.09
C SER A 139 -9.55 4.76 -13.05
N MET A 140 -10.34 5.84 -12.93
CA MET A 140 -11.52 5.89 -12.07
C MET A 140 -12.56 4.86 -12.49
N GLN A 141 -12.89 4.75 -13.78
CA GLN A 141 -13.83 3.74 -14.30
C GLN A 141 -13.35 2.31 -14.01
N ILE A 142 -12.05 2.04 -14.16
CA ILE A 142 -11.49 0.72 -13.83
C ILE A 142 -11.67 0.43 -12.34
N MET A 143 -11.42 1.40 -11.45
CA MET A 143 -11.61 1.22 -10.01
C MET A 143 -13.06 0.98 -9.63
N GLN A 144 -14.01 1.73 -10.21
CA GLN A 144 -15.44 1.49 -10.05
C GLN A 144 -15.81 0.07 -10.46
N SER A 145 -15.29 -0.41 -11.61
CA SER A 145 -15.54 -1.76 -12.09
C SER A 145 -14.95 -2.85 -11.17
N VAL A 146 -13.84 -2.56 -10.49
CA VAL A 146 -13.22 -3.45 -9.48
C VAL A 146 -14.11 -3.54 -8.25
N ILE A 147 -14.60 -2.40 -7.77
CA ILE A 147 -15.52 -2.32 -6.62
C ILE A 147 -16.84 -3.04 -6.94
N ALA A 148 -17.42 -2.82 -8.10
CA ALA A 148 -18.66 -3.50 -8.52
C ALA A 148 -18.54 -5.04 -8.55
N ARG A 149 -17.32 -5.59 -8.48
CA ARG A 149 -17.03 -7.03 -8.41
C ARG A 149 -16.67 -7.52 -7.01
N GLY A 150 -16.96 -6.77 -5.97
CA GLY A 150 -16.70 -7.16 -4.58
C GLY A 150 -15.24 -7.04 -4.16
N ILE A 151 -14.39 -6.31 -4.90
CA ILE A 151 -12.97 -6.17 -4.61
C ILE A 151 -12.71 -4.78 -4.02
N SER A 152 -12.05 -4.71 -2.88
CA SER A 152 -11.63 -3.46 -2.28
C SER A 152 -10.56 -2.74 -3.12
N VAL A 153 -10.51 -1.42 -3.02
CA VAL A 153 -9.47 -0.61 -3.66
C VAL A 153 -8.57 0.00 -2.60
N LEU A 154 -7.26 0.06 -2.86
CA LEU A 154 -6.28 0.71 -2.00
C LEU A 154 -5.63 1.86 -2.74
N VAL A 155 -5.57 2.99 -2.06
CA VAL A 155 -4.97 4.22 -2.59
C VAL A 155 -3.99 4.80 -1.58
N PHE A 156 -2.85 5.27 -2.08
CA PHE A 156 -1.97 6.19 -1.38
C PHE A 156 -2.38 7.62 -1.80
N PRO A 157 -3.23 8.33 -1.03
CA PRO A 157 -3.84 9.58 -1.50
C PRO A 157 -2.84 10.72 -1.61
N GLU A 158 -1.68 10.61 -0.98
CA GLU A 158 -0.55 11.54 -1.11
C GLU A 158 0.10 11.53 -2.51
N GLY A 159 -0.11 10.46 -3.27
CA GLY A 159 0.34 10.30 -4.65
C GLY A 159 1.85 10.07 -4.83
N THR A 160 2.66 10.50 -3.89
CA THR A 160 4.12 10.30 -3.82
C THR A 160 4.53 10.15 -2.36
N PHE A 161 5.80 9.81 -2.09
CA PHE A 161 6.32 9.76 -0.72
C PHE A 161 6.16 11.10 -0.01
N ASN A 162 5.80 11.05 1.26
CA ASN A 162 5.78 12.20 2.15
C ASN A 162 7.22 12.51 2.61
N LEU A 163 7.78 13.59 2.10
CA LEU A 163 9.13 14.05 2.43
C LEU A 163 9.12 15.35 3.26
N THR A 164 7.96 15.73 3.79
CA THR A 164 7.75 17.04 4.42
C THR A 164 8.14 17.09 5.90
N GLY A 165 8.36 15.93 6.54
CA GLY A 165 8.50 15.86 8.00
C GLY A 165 7.17 15.99 8.75
N GLN A 166 6.08 16.32 8.07
CA GLN A 166 4.73 16.35 8.63
C GLN A 166 4.11 14.94 8.66
N PRO A 167 3.09 14.67 9.45
CA PRO A 167 2.44 13.37 9.51
C PRO A 167 1.99 12.85 8.14
N LEU A 168 1.40 13.74 7.33
CA LEU A 168 0.88 13.46 6.00
C LEU A 168 1.18 14.64 5.08
N LYS A 169 1.23 14.34 3.79
CA LYS A 169 1.17 15.30 2.71
C LYS A 169 -0.30 15.50 2.30
N ASP A 170 -0.59 16.56 1.56
CA ASP A 170 -1.93 16.83 1.05
C ASP A 170 -2.47 15.67 0.23
N PHE A 171 -3.73 15.34 0.46
CA PHE A 171 -4.42 14.26 -0.21
C PHE A 171 -5.09 14.72 -1.51
N TYR A 172 -4.98 13.91 -2.55
CA TYR A 172 -5.79 14.05 -3.77
C TYR A 172 -7.21 13.51 -3.55
N ASP A 173 -8.18 14.10 -4.22
CA ASP A 173 -9.62 13.81 -4.08
C ASP A 173 -10.06 12.44 -4.62
N GLY A 174 -9.26 11.81 -5.48
CA GLY A 174 -9.68 10.64 -6.25
C GLY A 174 -10.23 9.47 -5.43
N ALA A 175 -9.61 9.15 -4.29
CA ALA A 175 -10.08 8.06 -3.42
C ALA A 175 -11.43 8.39 -2.76
N PHE A 176 -11.64 9.63 -2.37
CA PHE A 176 -12.84 10.11 -1.66
C PHE A 176 -14.02 10.25 -2.62
N ARG A 177 -13.76 10.75 -3.84
CA ARG A 177 -14.75 10.75 -4.92
C ARG A 177 -15.21 9.34 -5.24
N LEU A 178 -14.26 8.39 -5.41
CA LEU A 178 -14.58 6.99 -5.65
C LEU A 178 -15.43 6.39 -4.53
N ALA A 179 -15.11 6.70 -3.26
CA ALA A 179 -15.83 6.22 -2.09
C ALA A 179 -17.32 6.68 -2.12
N ILE A 180 -17.55 7.95 -2.38
CA ILE A 180 -18.91 8.54 -2.46
C ILE A 180 -19.68 7.97 -3.66
N GLU A 181 -19.07 7.95 -4.85
CA GLU A 181 -19.73 7.46 -6.08
C GLU A 181 -20.11 5.98 -6.00
N THR A 182 -19.29 5.17 -5.30
CA THR A 182 -19.54 3.72 -5.16
C THR A 182 -20.24 3.35 -3.85
N LYS A 183 -20.56 4.33 -2.99
CA LYS A 183 -21.13 4.13 -1.65
C LYS A 183 -20.31 3.13 -0.82
N THR A 184 -18.97 3.17 -0.96
CA THR A 184 -18.05 2.26 -0.30
C THR A 184 -17.32 3.00 0.81
N PRO A 185 -17.37 2.53 2.08
CA PRO A 185 -16.74 3.23 3.21
C PRO A 185 -15.23 3.34 3.04
N VAL A 186 -14.67 4.44 3.55
CA VAL A 186 -13.21 4.65 3.61
C VAL A 186 -12.66 3.98 4.86
N LYS A 187 -11.64 3.13 4.69
CA LYS A 187 -10.92 2.49 5.80
C LYS A 187 -9.47 2.97 5.85
N PRO A 188 -9.11 3.88 6.78
CA PRO A 188 -7.75 4.33 6.93
C PRO A 188 -6.86 3.24 7.54
N VAL A 189 -5.65 3.06 6.99
CA VAL A 189 -4.64 2.12 7.49
C VAL A 189 -3.29 2.82 7.53
N LEU A 190 -2.58 2.72 8.66
CA LEU A 190 -1.31 3.41 8.87
C LEU A 190 -0.14 2.43 8.82
N PHE A 191 0.90 2.78 8.08
CA PHE A 191 2.21 2.14 8.12
C PHE A 191 3.14 3.03 8.97
N LEU A 192 3.47 2.58 10.18
CA LEU A 192 4.16 3.43 11.16
C LEU A 192 5.68 3.37 11.04
N ASP A 193 6.23 2.21 10.68
CA ASP A 193 7.65 1.96 10.83
C ASP A 193 8.38 1.75 9.48
N SER A 194 7.68 1.78 8.34
CA SER A 194 8.28 1.51 7.02
C SER A 194 9.43 2.48 6.70
N PHE A 195 9.33 3.74 7.11
CA PHE A 195 10.41 4.74 7.02
C PHE A 195 11.68 4.27 7.72
N SER A 196 11.55 3.73 8.95
CA SER A 196 12.69 3.23 9.72
C SER A 196 13.21 1.91 9.19
N ARG A 197 12.38 1.09 8.53
CA ARG A 197 12.77 -0.22 7.98
C ARG A 197 13.43 -0.11 6.62
N MET A 198 13.00 0.83 5.79
CA MET A 198 13.61 1.17 4.50
C MET A 198 13.43 2.65 4.24
N HIS A 199 14.50 3.42 4.38
CA HIS A 199 14.47 4.85 4.14
C HIS A 199 14.21 5.15 2.66
N TYR A 200 13.38 6.15 2.34
CA TYR A 200 13.01 6.52 0.97
C TYR A 200 14.21 6.91 0.07
N SER A 201 15.33 7.30 0.66
CA SER A 201 16.52 7.74 -0.08
C SER A 201 17.31 6.62 -0.77
N GLY A 202 16.90 5.34 -0.60
CA GLY A 202 17.53 4.25 -1.31
C GLY A 202 17.19 2.85 -0.81
N LEU A 203 17.21 1.90 -1.74
CA LEU A 203 16.89 0.48 -1.49
C LEU A 203 17.91 -0.19 -0.56
N PHE A 204 19.14 0.31 -0.53
CA PHE A 204 20.23 -0.24 0.31
C PHE A 204 20.30 0.43 1.71
N ARG A 205 19.16 0.93 2.20
CA ARG A 205 19.03 1.54 3.53
C ARG A 205 17.96 0.82 4.35
N MET A 206 18.07 -0.50 4.39
CA MET A 206 17.16 -1.32 5.18
C MET A 206 17.70 -1.56 6.59
N THR A 207 16.78 -1.76 7.53
CA THR A 207 17.08 -2.15 8.90
C THR A 207 16.10 -3.24 9.35
N PRO A 208 16.54 -4.23 10.14
CA PRO A 208 15.64 -5.20 10.75
C PRO A 208 14.78 -4.55 11.84
N GLY A 209 13.75 -5.23 12.29
CA GLY A 209 12.98 -4.85 13.47
C GLY A 209 11.47 -4.87 13.27
N ARG A 210 10.75 -4.22 14.19
CA ARG A 210 9.28 -4.19 14.21
C ARG A 210 8.73 -3.27 13.11
N SER A 211 7.62 -3.70 12.54
CA SER A 211 6.80 -2.92 11.60
C SER A 211 5.33 -2.98 12.04
N ARG A 212 4.77 -1.84 12.42
CA ARG A 212 3.38 -1.74 12.89
C ARG A 212 2.47 -1.30 11.77
N ILE A 213 1.32 -1.98 11.68
CA ILE A 213 0.23 -1.67 10.75
C ILE A 213 -1.00 -1.40 11.61
N VAL A 214 -1.58 -0.20 11.55
CA VAL A 214 -2.73 0.19 12.37
C VAL A 214 -3.95 0.38 11.49
N TYR A 215 -5.04 -0.30 11.82
CA TYR A 215 -6.34 -0.17 11.15
C TYR A 215 -7.22 0.71 12.02
N LEU A 216 -7.58 1.88 11.48
CA LEU A 216 -8.49 2.82 12.15
C LEU A 216 -9.94 2.43 11.91
N ASP A 217 -10.84 3.15 12.53
CA ASP A 217 -12.27 3.00 12.25
C ASP A 217 -12.60 3.37 10.80
N GLU A 218 -13.64 2.75 10.26
CA GLU A 218 -14.13 3.10 8.94
C GLU A 218 -14.92 4.41 8.99
N ILE A 219 -14.86 5.15 7.93
CA ILE A 219 -15.59 6.39 7.76
C ILE A 219 -16.69 6.12 6.72
N PRO A 220 -17.98 6.07 7.15
CA PRO A 220 -19.08 5.86 6.25
C PRO A 220 -19.26 7.05 5.31
N VAL A 221 -19.85 6.79 4.14
CA VAL A 221 -20.10 7.77 3.08
C VAL A 221 -21.56 7.88 2.72
N ASP A 222 -22.45 7.26 3.50
CA ASP A 222 -23.88 7.26 3.27
C ASP A 222 -24.41 8.71 3.35
N GLY A 223 -25.22 9.09 2.38
CA GLY A 223 -25.79 10.43 2.28
C GLY A 223 -24.84 11.52 1.78
N LEU A 224 -23.55 11.20 1.57
CA LEU A 224 -22.61 12.18 1.02
C LEU A 224 -22.76 12.32 -0.50
N THR A 225 -22.51 13.54 -0.98
CA THR A 225 -22.55 13.94 -2.39
C THR A 225 -21.17 14.33 -2.91
N ALA A 226 -21.07 14.65 -4.18
CA ALA A 226 -19.82 15.10 -4.78
C ALA A 226 -19.24 16.38 -4.13
N ASP A 227 -20.10 17.22 -3.56
CA ASP A 227 -19.71 18.46 -2.88
C ASP A 227 -19.04 18.19 -1.52
N ASP A 228 -19.31 17.00 -0.94
CA ASP A 228 -18.73 16.59 0.34
C ASP A 228 -17.32 15.98 0.24
N VAL A 229 -16.79 15.81 -0.99
CA VAL A 229 -15.46 15.23 -1.23
C VAL A 229 -14.36 15.93 -0.41
N PRO A 230 -14.25 17.28 -0.39
CA PRO A 230 -13.23 17.95 0.42
C PRO A 230 -13.41 17.73 1.93
N ALA A 231 -14.64 17.70 2.42
CA ALA A 231 -14.95 17.46 3.83
C ALA A 231 -14.55 16.04 4.25
N LEU A 232 -14.90 15.02 3.46
CA LEU A 232 -14.52 13.63 3.68
C LEU A 232 -12.99 13.46 3.66
N ARG A 233 -12.31 14.03 2.64
CA ARG A 233 -10.85 14.02 2.55
C ARG A 233 -10.20 14.60 3.81
N ASN A 234 -10.63 15.77 4.24
CA ASN A 234 -10.07 16.44 5.41
C ASN A 234 -10.34 15.66 6.71
N LYS A 235 -11.54 15.06 6.86
CA LYS A 235 -11.88 14.18 7.98
C LYS A 235 -10.94 12.97 8.07
N VAL A 236 -10.71 12.29 6.93
CA VAL A 236 -9.80 11.14 6.86
C VAL A 236 -8.36 11.57 7.15
N ALA A 237 -7.87 12.64 6.53
CA ALA A 237 -6.52 13.15 6.74
C ALA A 237 -6.28 13.54 8.21
N SER A 238 -7.22 14.24 8.83
CA SER A 238 -7.14 14.63 10.25
C SER A 238 -7.10 13.42 11.18
N ALA A 239 -7.95 12.42 10.96
CA ALA A 239 -7.96 11.20 11.74
C ALA A 239 -6.63 10.44 11.63
N MET A 240 -6.10 10.28 10.40
CA MET A 240 -4.81 9.64 10.16
C MET A 240 -3.66 10.42 10.79
N ALA A 241 -3.60 11.74 10.61
CA ALA A 241 -2.54 12.59 11.15
C ALA A 241 -2.50 12.55 12.68
N ALA A 242 -3.66 12.63 13.35
CA ALA A 242 -3.75 12.53 14.81
C ALA A 242 -3.19 11.20 15.32
N ARG A 243 -3.51 10.08 14.64
CA ARG A 243 -3.02 8.76 15.04
C ARG A 243 -1.53 8.56 14.73
N LEU A 244 -1.03 9.07 13.60
CA LEU A 244 0.40 9.05 13.29
C LEU A 244 1.24 9.76 14.36
N ARG A 245 0.77 10.91 14.87
CA ARG A 245 1.40 11.60 16.02
C ARG A 245 1.30 10.77 17.29
N ALA A 246 0.11 10.28 17.64
CA ALA A 246 -0.13 9.49 18.84
C ALA A 246 0.74 8.22 18.90
N TYR A 247 0.95 7.56 17.75
CA TYR A 247 1.82 6.39 17.62
C TYR A 247 3.30 6.74 17.45
N LYS A 248 3.67 8.00 17.42
CA LYS A 248 5.05 8.53 17.26
C LYS A 248 5.69 7.96 15.99
N ALA A 249 5.10 8.22 14.84
CA ALA A 249 5.65 7.80 13.56
C ALA A 249 7.01 8.47 13.34
N ALA A 250 8.01 7.67 12.95
CA ALA A 250 9.43 8.04 13.05
C ALA A 250 9.91 9.15 12.09
N TRP A 251 9.13 9.51 11.08
CA TRP A 251 9.48 10.59 10.14
C TRP A 251 8.94 11.96 10.54
N ILE A 252 8.08 12.03 11.55
CA ILE A 252 7.51 13.30 12.01
C ILE A 252 8.59 14.05 12.79
N THR A 253 8.94 15.22 12.29
CA THR A 253 9.83 16.17 13.00
C THR A 253 8.96 17.26 13.61
N GLU A 254 8.98 17.34 14.94
CA GLU A 254 8.36 18.43 15.69
C GLU A 254 9.18 19.71 15.56
#